data_46d80be0a23820b7129c20972e9b50ff
#
_entry.id   46d80be0a23820b7129c20972e9b50ff
#
_cell.length_a   1.000
_cell.length_b   1.000
_cell.length_c   1.000
_cell.angle_alpha   90.00
_cell.angle_beta   90.00
_cell.angle_gamma   90.00
#
_symmetry.space_group_name_H-M   'P 1'
#
loop_
_entity.id
_entity.type
_entity.pdbx_description
1 polymer ?
#
loop_
_entity_poly.entity_id
_entity_poly.type
_entity_poly.pdbx_seq_one_letter_code
_entity_poly.pdbx_strand_id
1 'polypeptide(L)'
;MAHPYLFRLDERVARGLSHWDPTSRERHHQFLLSQQNPDGGFGGRGIPVEYANEEPEGRDSDLYYTAFGIRGLAALKLFTSQDARRVAPFLEGTRHYHATVIDVVSWLYSALMVQAATGIDLLAQASADWPQELAARLEGFRSSDGGYSKTHEGAIGSTYHSFLVALCYELIGQRLPEPDKLVSFIRSRQRDDGGFVEISPMKRSGTNPTAAAIGVMTLHSAVGPNLRDDVLGYLADVRSDEGGFQANSRIPFADSLSTFTGYLTCLDLNEKAITDPKRLEEFILSLQHPTGGFRAATWDQSTDVEYTFYGLGTLGLLWSESK
;
A
#
# COMPACT_ATOMS: atom_id res chain seq x y z
N MET A 1 -2.28 -19.91 -12.64
CA MET A 1 -1.31 -18.87 -12.21
C MET A 1 -1.56 -18.58 -10.74
N ALA A 2 -0.53 -18.26 -9.97
CA ALA A 2 -0.73 -17.80 -8.59
C ALA A 2 -1.48 -16.43 -8.62
N HIS A 3 -2.35 -16.18 -7.62
CA HIS A 3 -3.01 -14.87 -7.50
C HIS A 3 -1.96 -13.75 -7.37
N PRO A 4 -2.19 -12.56 -7.96
CA PRO A 4 -1.31 -11.41 -7.82
C PRO A 4 -1.02 -11.07 -6.35
N TYR A 5 0.17 -10.53 -6.08
CA TYR A 5 0.66 -10.21 -4.73
C TYR A 5 -0.35 -9.40 -3.90
N LEU A 6 -0.92 -8.33 -4.50
CA LEU A 6 -1.90 -7.49 -3.80
C LEU A 6 -3.14 -8.27 -3.36
N PHE A 7 -3.69 -9.13 -4.20
CA PHE A 7 -4.86 -9.92 -3.83
C PHE A 7 -4.55 -10.97 -2.76
N ARG A 8 -3.37 -11.61 -2.82
CA ARG A 8 -2.92 -12.53 -1.75
C ARG A 8 -2.78 -11.80 -0.41
N LEU A 9 -2.24 -10.58 -0.43
CA LEU A 9 -2.11 -9.72 0.74
C LEU A 9 -3.49 -9.37 1.32
N ASP A 10 -4.41 -8.90 0.48
CA ASP A 10 -5.75 -8.50 0.90
C ASP A 10 -6.55 -9.70 1.46
N GLU A 11 -6.44 -10.89 0.85
CA GLU A 11 -7.04 -12.12 1.37
C GLU A 11 -6.47 -12.51 2.74
N ARG A 12 -5.14 -12.38 2.93
CA ARG A 12 -4.46 -12.66 4.20
C ARG A 12 -4.94 -11.71 5.29
N VAL A 13 -4.99 -10.41 5.01
CA VAL A 13 -5.51 -9.38 5.91
C VAL A 13 -6.97 -9.67 6.27
N ALA A 14 -7.82 -9.89 5.27
CA ALA A 14 -9.25 -10.15 5.47
C ALA A 14 -9.52 -11.43 6.28
N ARG A 15 -8.66 -12.46 6.13
CA ARG A 15 -8.74 -13.68 6.93
C ARG A 15 -8.44 -13.41 8.41
N GLY A 16 -7.40 -12.63 8.73
CA GLY A 16 -7.10 -12.27 10.11
C GLY A 16 -8.21 -11.44 10.75
N LEU A 17 -8.70 -10.42 10.05
CA LEU A 17 -9.77 -9.55 10.55
C LEU A 17 -11.14 -10.24 10.67
N SER A 18 -11.34 -11.41 10.05
CA SER A 18 -12.61 -12.13 10.11
C SER A 18 -13.03 -12.53 11.54
N HIS A 19 -12.06 -12.56 12.46
CA HIS A 19 -12.28 -12.93 13.88
C HIS A 19 -12.44 -11.72 14.81
N TRP A 20 -12.24 -10.52 14.28
CA TRP A 20 -12.45 -9.31 15.06
C TRP A 20 -13.92 -9.15 15.42
N ASP A 21 -14.19 -8.53 16.58
CA ASP A 21 -15.55 -8.35 17.03
C ASP A 21 -16.39 -7.54 16.02
N PRO A 22 -17.67 -7.91 15.82
CA PRO A 22 -18.52 -7.28 14.81
C PRO A 22 -18.71 -5.77 15.02
N THR A 23 -18.73 -5.30 16.27
CA THR A 23 -18.94 -3.89 16.60
C THR A 23 -17.76 -3.04 16.15
N SER A 24 -16.54 -3.49 16.40
CA SER A 24 -15.33 -2.82 15.93
C SER A 24 -15.24 -2.82 14.41
N ARG A 25 -15.55 -3.94 13.75
CA ARG A 25 -15.56 -4.02 12.28
C ARG A 25 -16.59 -3.04 11.70
N GLU A 26 -17.79 -2.98 12.25
CA GLU A 26 -18.85 -2.08 11.80
C GLU A 26 -18.46 -0.61 12.01
N ARG A 27 -17.84 -0.26 13.13
CA ARG A 27 -17.35 1.10 13.39
C ARG A 27 -16.35 1.59 12.33
N HIS A 28 -15.38 0.75 11.95
CA HIS A 28 -14.42 1.09 10.89
C HIS A 28 -15.07 1.08 9.50
N HIS A 29 -16.04 0.22 9.27
CA HIS A 29 -16.84 0.22 8.05
C HIS A 29 -17.59 1.54 7.86
N GLN A 30 -18.32 1.99 8.88
CA GLN A 30 -19.04 3.25 8.84
C GLN A 30 -18.10 4.45 8.66
N PHE A 31 -16.94 4.42 9.33
CA PHE A 31 -15.89 5.43 9.10
C PHE A 31 -15.48 5.47 7.63
N LEU A 32 -15.13 4.33 7.02
CA LEU A 32 -14.70 4.28 5.63
C LEU A 32 -15.79 4.81 4.68
N LEU A 33 -17.05 4.40 4.87
CA LEU A 33 -18.18 4.89 4.07
C LEU A 33 -18.39 6.40 4.23
N SER A 34 -18.13 6.97 5.41
CA SER A 34 -18.23 8.41 5.65
C SER A 34 -17.15 9.23 4.93
N GLN A 35 -16.07 8.60 4.46
CA GLN A 35 -15.00 9.25 3.69
C GLN A 35 -15.24 9.21 2.17
N GLN A 36 -16.33 8.55 1.73
CA GLN A 36 -16.68 8.48 0.31
C GLN A 36 -17.41 9.75 -0.12
N ASN A 37 -16.94 10.37 -1.19
CA ASN A 37 -17.52 11.57 -1.78
C ASN A 37 -18.76 11.25 -2.64
N PRO A 38 -19.59 12.26 -2.97
CA PRO A 38 -20.79 12.07 -3.80
C PRO A 38 -20.52 11.55 -5.21
N ASP A 39 -19.32 11.76 -5.76
CA ASP A 39 -18.87 11.23 -7.06
C ASP A 39 -18.48 9.75 -7.00
N GLY A 40 -18.43 9.17 -5.80
CA GLY A 40 -18.09 7.78 -5.55
C GLY A 40 -16.62 7.53 -5.24
N GLY A 41 -15.73 8.49 -5.40
CA GLY A 41 -14.34 8.40 -5.00
C GLY A 41 -14.14 8.68 -3.51
N PHE A 42 -12.90 8.59 -3.06
CA PHE A 42 -12.48 8.91 -1.68
C PHE A 42 -11.45 10.02 -1.73
N GLY A 43 -11.54 10.96 -0.78
CA GLY A 43 -10.56 12.04 -0.61
C GLY A 43 -9.56 11.74 0.49
N GLY A 44 -8.45 12.51 0.48
CA GLY A 44 -7.41 12.47 1.50
C GLY A 44 -7.83 13.18 2.79
N ARG A 45 -6.84 13.48 3.64
CA ARG A 45 -7.04 14.22 4.88
C ARG A 45 -7.62 15.61 4.62
N GLY A 46 -8.72 15.94 5.30
CA GLY A 46 -9.18 17.33 5.39
C GLY A 46 -8.32 18.13 6.36
N ILE A 47 -8.36 19.44 6.20
CA ILE A 47 -7.85 20.36 7.21
C ILE A 47 -8.71 20.15 8.48
N PRO A 48 -8.10 19.95 9.68
CA PRO A 48 -8.87 19.86 10.91
C PRO A 48 -9.78 21.10 11.08
N VAL A 49 -11.02 20.89 11.50
CA VAL A 49 -12.04 21.94 11.63
C VAL A 49 -11.57 23.15 12.47
N GLU A 50 -10.68 22.91 13.44
CA GLU A 50 -10.05 23.95 14.28
C GLU A 50 -9.17 24.95 13.49
N TYR A 51 -8.75 24.61 12.28
CA TYR A 51 -7.95 25.47 11.38
C TYR A 51 -8.70 25.89 10.13
N ALA A 52 -9.93 25.42 9.93
CA ALA A 52 -10.78 25.79 8.81
C ALA A 52 -11.53 27.10 9.16
N ASN A 53 -11.12 28.21 8.57
CA ASN A 53 -11.85 29.49 8.69
C ASN A 53 -13.12 29.54 7.81
N GLU A 54 -13.39 28.48 7.04
CA GLU A 54 -14.52 28.36 6.11
C GLU A 54 -15.07 26.93 6.20
N GLU A 55 -16.30 26.71 5.71
CA GLU A 55 -16.85 25.35 5.58
C GLU A 55 -15.83 24.46 4.88
N PRO A 56 -15.61 23.21 5.37
CA PRO A 56 -14.63 22.33 4.76
C PRO A 56 -15.03 22.15 3.30
N GLU A 57 -14.29 22.78 2.37
CA GLU A 57 -14.38 22.45 0.96
C GLU A 57 -14.25 20.93 0.85
N GLY A 58 -15.23 20.29 0.20
CA GLY A 58 -15.26 18.85 0.05
C GLY A 58 -13.90 18.39 -0.50
N ARG A 59 -13.31 17.40 0.17
CA ARG A 59 -12.03 16.83 -0.26
C ARG A 59 -12.25 16.26 -1.65
N ASP A 60 -11.56 16.75 -2.65
CA ASP A 60 -11.63 16.19 -3.98
C ASP A 60 -11.28 14.70 -3.95
N SER A 61 -12.02 13.91 -4.72
CA SER A 61 -11.73 12.49 -4.86
C SER A 61 -10.40 12.28 -5.59
N ASP A 62 -9.63 11.34 -5.10
CA ASP A 62 -8.31 10.99 -5.62
C ASP A 62 -8.21 9.48 -5.83
N LEU A 63 -7.49 9.04 -6.87
CA LEU A 63 -7.32 7.62 -7.19
C LEU A 63 -6.59 6.85 -6.09
N TYR A 64 -5.58 7.48 -5.49
CA TYR A 64 -4.79 6.87 -4.43
C TYR A 64 -5.66 6.58 -3.19
N TYR A 65 -6.37 7.59 -2.69
CA TYR A 65 -7.27 7.41 -1.54
C TYR A 65 -8.47 6.52 -1.85
N THR A 66 -8.97 6.54 -3.10
CA THR A 66 -10.03 5.63 -3.54
C THR A 66 -9.57 4.17 -3.47
N ALA A 67 -8.35 3.86 -3.91
CA ALA A 67 -7.82 2.53 -3.78
C ALA A 67 -7.68 2.09 -2.31
N PHE A 68 -7.25 2.97 -1.40
CA PHE A 68 -7.19 2.67 0.03
C PHE A 68 -8.56 2.49 0.67
N GLY A 69 -9.55 3.30 0.30
CA GLY A 69 -10.94 3.12 0.75
C GLY A 69 -11.49 1.74 0.38
N ILE A 70 -11.32 1.34 -0.88
CA ILE A 70 -11.71 0.00 -1.37
C ILE A 70 -10.95 -1.09 -0.61
N ARG A 71 -9.63 -0.96 -0.43
CA ARG A 71 -8.80 -1.93 0.30
C ARG A 71 -9.23 -2.06 1.76
N GLY A 72 -9.55 -0.94 2.42
CA GLY A 72 -10.06 -0.96 3.79
C GLY A 72 -11.40 -1.71 3.91
N LEU A 73 -12.35 -1.43 3.00
CA LEU A 73 -13.64 -2.12 2.93
C LEU A 73 -13.47 -3.62 2.61
N ALA A 74 -12.58 -3.96 1.67
CA ALA A 74 -12.28 -5.34 1.30
C ALA A 74 -11.61 -6.11 2.46
N ALA A 75 -10.69 -5.48 3.19
CA ALA A 75 -10.04 -6.04 4.38
C ALA A 75 -11.06 -6.44 5.45
N LEU A 76 -12.10 -5.62 5.65
CA LEU A 76 -13.21 -5.93 6.54
C LEU A 76 -14.20 -6.95 5.96
N LYS A 77 -14.05 -7.39 4.69
CA LYS A 77 -15.05 -8.19 3.93
C LYS A 77 -16.41 -7.50 3.83
N LEU A 78 -16.42 -6.19 3.74
CA LEU A 78 -17.63 -5.35 3.69
C LEU A 78 -17.70 -4.48 2.42
N PHE A 79 -16.81 -4.71 1.44
CA PHE A 79 -16.92 -4.11 0.11
C PHE A 79 -18.01 -4.83 -0.69
N THR A 80 -19.18 -4.21 -0.77
CA THR A 80 -20.35 -4.80 -1.41
C THR A 80 -20.46 -4.43 -2.89
N SER A 81 -21.34 -5.13 -3.63
CA SER A 81 -21.65 -4.75 -5.00
C SER A 81 -22.31 -3.36 -5.10
N GLN A 82 -22.96 -2.89 -4.04
CA GLN A 82 -23.51 -1.53 -3.98
C GLN A 82 -22.39 -0.50 -3.88
N ASP A 83 -21.40 -0.73 -3.01
CA ASP A 83 -20.25 0.17 -2.87
C ASP A 83 -19.44 0.24 -4.16
N ALA A 84 -19.21 -0.91 -4.78
CA ALA A 84 -18.51 -0.98 -6.07
C ALA A 84 -19.24 -0.21 -7.19
N ARG A 85 -20.58 -0.28 -7.23
CA ARG A 85 -21.38 0.52 -8.19
C ARG A 85 -21.33 2.02 -7.92
N ARG A 86 -21.11 2.46 -6.67
CA ARG A 86 -20.90 3.87 -6.36
C ARG A 86 -19.53 4.37 -6.82
N VAL A 87 -18.49 3.52 -6.71
CA VAL A 87 -17.13 3.85 -7.14
C VAL A 87 -16.99 3.89 -8.67
N ALA A 88 -17.71 3.02 -9.40
CA ALA A 88 -17.55 2.84 -10.84
C ALA A 88 -17.61 4.16 -11.66
N PRO A 89 -18.54 5.11 -11.43
CA PRO A 89 -18.57 6.38 -12.18
C PRO A 89 -17.32 7.23 -11.98
N PHE A 90 -16.76 7.28 -10.78
CA PHE A 90 -15.50 7.99 -10.52
C PHE A 90 -14.34 7.37 -11.32
N LEU A 91 -14.24 6.04 -11.35
CA LEU A 91 -13.21 5.35 -12.13
C LEU A 91 -13.40 5.53 -13.64
N GLU A 92 -14.64 5.55 -14.13
CA GLU A 92 -14.94 5.85 -15.54
C GLU A 92 -14.47 7.27 -15.91
N GLY A 93 -14.77 8.26 -15.07
CA GLY A 93 -14.37 9.65 -15.27
C GLY A 93 -12.87 9.88 -15.21
N THR A 94 -12.14 9.08 -14.41
CA THR A 94 -10.69 9.21 -14.21
C THR A 94 -9.85 8.30 -15.08
N ARG A 95 -10.44 7.52 -15.97
CA ARG A 95 -9.79 6.50 -16.82
C ARG A 95 -8.55 6.98 -17.57
N HIS A 96 -8.49 8.26 -17.92
CA HIS A 96 -7.40 8.87 -18.69
C HIS A 96 -6.45 9.72 -17.85
N TYR A 97 -6.72 9.90 -16.56
CA TYR A 97 -5.96 10.73 -15.63
C TYR A 97 -4.88 9.90 -14.89
N HIS A 98 -3.92 9.37 -15.62
CA HIS A 98 -2.84 8.58 -15.03
C HIS A 98 -1.49 9.28 -15.29
N ALA A 99 -1.23 10.36 -14.58
CA ALA A 99 0.00 11.13 -14.72
C ALA A 99 1.19 10.42 -14.05
N THR A 100 0.93 9.60 -13.05
CA THR A 100 1.94 8.92 -12.26
C THR A 100 1.73 7.40 -12.21
N VAL A 101 2.77 6.66 -11.84
CA VAL A 101 2.67 5.21 -11.58
C VAL A 101 1.65 4.91 -10.46
N ILE A 102 1.53 5.82 -9.46
CA ILE A 102 0.58 5.68 -8.36
C ILE A 102 -0.85 5.70 -8.90
N ASP A 103 -1.16 6.62 -9.82
CA ASP A 103 -2.49 6.71 -10.43
C ASP A 103 -2.82 5.42 -11.20
N VAL A 104 -1.84 4.90 -11.96
CA VAL A 104 -2.01 3.66 -12.74
C VAL A 104 -2.36 2.48 -11.85
N VAL A 105 -1.57 2.22 -10.80
CA VAL A 105 -1.81 1.06 -9.93
C VAL A 105 -3.11 1.21 -9.15
N SER A 106 -3.41 2.43 -8.68
CA SER A 106 -4.62 2.72 -7.91
C SER A 106 -5.88 2.52 -8.76
N TRP A 107 -5.88 3.04 -9.99
CA TRP A 107 -6.99 2.86 -10.91
C TRP A 107 -7.18 1.39 -11.30
N LEU A 108 -6.10 0.72 -11.70
CA LEU A 108 -6.11 -0.68 -12.14
C LEU A 108 -6.64 -1.61 -11.03
N TYR A 109 -6.09 -1.48 -9.83
CA TYR A 109 -6.53 -2.25 -8.67
C TYR A 109 -8.02 -2.02 -8.38
N SER A 110 -8.45 -0.75 -8.35
CA SER A 110 -9.84 -0.37 -8.07
C SER A 110 -10.80 -0.90 -9.14
N ALA A 111 -10.44 -0.82 -10.42
CA ALA A 111 -11.24 -1.35 -11.53
C ALA A 111 -11.42 -2.87 -11.43
N LEU A 112 -10.35 -3.60 -11.10
CA LEU A 112 -10.41 -5.07 -10.90
C LEU A 112 -11.27 -5.43 -9.68
N MET A 113 -11.24 -4.65 -8.60
CA MET A 113 -12.09 -4.86 -7.44
C MET A 113 -13.57 -4.59 -7.75
N VAL A 114 -13.88 -3.55 -8.53
CA VAL A 114 -15.23 -3.28 -9.02
C VAL A 114 -15.72 -4.42 -9.91
N GLN A 115 -14.90 -4.90 -10.84
CA GLN A 115 -15.22 -6.03 -11.70
C GLN A 115 -15.52 -7.31 -10.88
N ALA A 116 -14.68 -7.62 -9.91
CA ALA A 116 -14.86 -8.78 -9.04
C ALA A 116 -16.17 -8.72 -8.22
N ALA A 117 -16.55 -7.53 -7.74
CA ALA A 117 -17.73 -7.35 -6.89
C ALA A 117 -19.05 -7.23 -7.66
N THR A 118 -19.03 -6.80 -8.94
CA THR A 118 -20.23 -6.44 -9.70
C THR A 118 -20.34 -7.10 -11.07
N GLY A 119 -19.24 -7.61 -11.63
CA GLY A 119 -19.13 -8.00 -13.03
C GLY A 119 -19.03 -6.82 -14.01
N ILE A 120 -19.05 -5.55 -13.55
CA ILE A 120 -18.82 -4.39 -14.41
C ILE A 120 -17.34 -4.38 -14.82
N ASP A 121 -17.09 -4.55 -16.11
CA ASP A 121 -15.74 -4.54 -16.67
C ASP A 121 -15.40 -3.15 -17.22
N LEU A 122 -14.74 -2.33 -16.35
CA LEU A 122 -14.27 -1.01 -16.74
C LEU A 122 -13.12 -1.06 -17.76
N LEU A 123 -12.50 -2.23 -17.94
CA LEU A 123 -11.42 -2.50 -18.88
C LEU A 123 -11.97 -2.94 -20.25
N ALA A 124 -13.18 -3.53 -20.31
CA ALA A 124 -13.80 -4.01 -21.54
C ALA A 124 -14.09 -2.90 -22.56
N GLN A 125 -14.21 -1.65 -22.10
CA GLN A 125 -14.33 -0.48 -22.97
C GLN A 125 -12.99 0.01 -23.53
N ALA A 126 -11.88 -0.58 -23.06
CA ALA A 126 -10.56 -0.40 -23.66
C ALA A 126 -10.43 -1.26 -24.93
N SER A 127 -9.31 -1.13 -25.64
CA SER A 127 -9.02 -2.02 -26.76
C SER A 127 -8.87 -3.47 -26.30
N ALA A 128 -9.01 -4.43 -27.22
CA ALA A 128 -8.74 -5.85 -26.89
C ALA A 128 -7.29 -6.07 -26.41
N ASP A 129 -6.39 -5.17 -26.80
CA ASP A 129 -4.96 -5.22 -26.46
C ASP A 129 -4.60 -4.33 -25.26
N TRP A 130 -5.59 -3.93 -24.42
CA TRP A 130 -5.36 -3.05 -23.28
C TRP A 130 -4.22 -3.48 -22.33
N PRO A 131 -3.96 -4.78 -22.06
CA PRO A 131 -2.84 -5.16 -21.21
C PRO A 131 -1.48 -4.79 -21.83
N GLN A 132 -1.35 -4.95 -23.16
CA GLN A 132 -0.14 -4.59 -23.90
C GLN A 132 0.04 -3.07 -23.98
N GLU A 133 -1.04 -2.32 -24.19
CA GLU A 133 -1.02 -0.86 -24.18
C GLU A 133 -0.62 -0.31 -22.81
N LEU A 134 -1.15 -0.90 -21.74
CA LEU A 134 -0.77 -0.52 -20.38
C LEU A 134 0.69 -0.89 -20.07
N ALA A 135 1.15 -2.07 -20.50
CA ALA A 135 2.55 -2.47 -20.38
C ALA A 135 3.48 -1.49 -21.09
N ALA A 136 3.15 -1.08 -22.33
CA ALA A 136 3.92 -0.08 -23.07
C ALA A 136 3.95 1.28 -22.34
N ARG A 137 2.85 1.68 -21.74
CA ARG A 137 2.77 2.89 -20.93
C ARG A 137 3.63 2.81 -19.67
N LEU A 138 3.62 1.66 -18.97
CA LEU A 138 4.46 1.43 -17.79
C LEU A 138 5.94 1.52 -18.14
N GLU A 139 6.37 1.04 -19.33
CA GLU A 139 7.74 1.18 -19.79
C GLU A 139 8.12 2.65 -20.06
N GLY A 140 7.17 3.54 -20.30
CA GLY A 140 7.42 4.99 -20.38
C GLY A 140 7.91 5.62 -19.07
N PHE A 141 7.71 4.96 -17.92
CA PHE A 141 8.25 5.38 -16.62
C PHE A 141 9.66 4.82 -16.34
N ARG A 142 10.20 3.99 -17.23
CA ARG A 142 11.52 3.39 -17.02
C ARG A 142 12.61 4.46 -17.09
N SER A 143 13.43 4.52 -16.04
CA SER A 143 14.58 5.41 -15.95
C SER A 143 15.86 4.77 -16.49
N SER A 144 16.85 5.59 -16.82
CA SER A 144 18.12 5.14 -17.41
C SER A 144 18.95 4.25 -16.47
N ASP A 145 18.70 4.31 -15.16
CA ASP A 145 19.37 3.49 -14.14
C ASP A 145 18.74 2.10 -13.95
N GLY A 146 17.71 1.76 -14.73
CA GLY A 146 17.07 0.46 -14.76
C GLY A 146 15.85 0.30 -13.84
N GLY A 147 15.53 1.31 -13.03
CA GLY A 147 14.31 1.39 -12.23
C GLY A 147 13.16 2.08 -12.96
N TYR A 148 12.17 2.48 -12.19
CA TYR A 148 11.03 3.27 -12.68
C TYR A 148 10.87 4.54 -11.85
N SER A 149 10.62 5.65 -12.53
CA SER A 149 10.38 6.97 -11.92
C SER A 149 8.88 7.20 -11.64
N LYS A 150 8.56 8.26 -10.90
CA LYS A 150 7.17 8.62 -10.60
C LYS A 150 6.39 9.05 -11.84
N THR A 151 7.04 9.82 -12.72
CA THR A 151 6.48 10.41 -13.94
C THR A 151 7.35 10.09 -15.15
N HIS A 152 6.82 10.28 -16.36
CA HIS A 152 7.56 10.02 -17.60
C HIS A 152 8.83 10.89 -17.78
N GLU A 153 8.88 12.09 -17.16
CA GLU A 153 10.05 12.97 -17.21
C GLU A 153 11.07 12.67 -16.10
N GLY A 154 10.81 11.67 -15.26
CA GLY A 154 11.67 11.34 -14.14
C GLY A 154 13.01 10.74 -14.58
N ALA A 155 14.12 11.39 -14.20
CA ALA A 155 15.48 10.98 -14.60
C ALA A 155 16.06 9.85 -13.73
N ILE A 156 15.53 9.64 -12.52
CA ILE A 156 16.07 8.72 -11.51
C ILE A 156 14.99 7.75 -11.09
N GLY A 157 15.32 6.46 -11.08
CA GLY A 157 14.44 5.41 -10.60
C GLY A 157 14.26 5.46 -9.09
N SER A 158 13.04 5.18 -8.67
CA SER A 158 12.59 5.09 -7.29
C SER A 158 12.31 3.62 -6.93
N THR A 159 12.72 3.21 -5.75
CA THR A 159 12.47 1.85 -5.23
C THR A 159 10.98 1.57 -5.12
N TYR A 160 10.22 2.53 -4.58
CA TYR A 160 8.78 2.40 -4.42
C TYR A 160 8.03 2.36 -5.76
N HIS A 161 8.31 3.30 -6.68
CA HIS A 161 7.65 3.30 -8.00
C HIS A 161 8.00 2.06 -8.81
N SER A 162 9.22 1.54 -8.68
CA SER A 162 9.62 0.28 -9.28
C SER A 162 8.81 -0.91 -8.75
N PHE A 163 8.52 -0.93 -7.47
CA PHE A 163 7.63 -1.93 -6.88
C PHE A 163 6.20 -1.81 -7.40
N LEU A 164 5.66 -0.59 -7.47
CA LEU A 164 4.31 -0.36 -8.00
C LEU A 164 4.18 -0.82 -9.46
N VAL A 165 5.20 -0.59 -10.30
CA VAL A 165 5.20 -1.09 -11.68
C VAL A 165 5.24 -2.61 -11.71
N ALA A 166 6.03 -3.27 -10.86
CA ALA A 166 6.05 -4.73 -10.78
C ALA A 166 4.68 -5.29 -10.38
N LEU A 167 3.97 -4.64 -9.45
CA LEU A 167 2.60 -5.00 -9.09
C LEU A 167 1.62 -4.81 -10.26
N CYS A 168 1.75 -3.74 -11.05
CA CYS A 168 0.93 -3.54 -12.23
C CYS A 168 1.12 -4.68 -13.24
N TYR A 169 2.36 -5.12 -13.48
CA TYR A 169 2.65 -6.24 -14.40
C TYR A 169 2.01 -7.55 -13.91
N GLU A 170 2.00 -7.82 -12.60
CA GLU A 170 1.24 -8.97 -12.07
C GLU A 170 -0.26 -8.82 -12.29
N LEU A 171 -0.84 -7.64 -12.01
CA LEU A 171 -2.28 -7.39 -12.15
C LEU A 171 -2.77 -7.53 -13.60
N ILE A 172 -1.96 -7.12 -14.59
CA ILE A 172 -2.32 -7.26 -16.01
C ILE A 172 -1.94 -8.64 -16.59
N GLY A 173 -1.33 -9.51 -15.78
CA GLY A 173 -0.91 -10.85 -16.22
C GLY A 173 0.18 -10.84 -17.27
N GLN A 174 0.99 -9.77 -17.36
CA GLN A 174 2.10 -9.63 -18.29
C GLN A 174 3.44 -9.85 -17.59
N ARG A 175 4.43 -10.31 -18.36
CA ARG A 175 5.79 -10.45 -17.83
C ARG A 175 6.49 -9.08 -17.88
N LEU A 176 7.04 -8.67 -16.72
CA LEU A 176 7.86 -7.45 -16.64
C LEU A 176 9.11 -7.59 -17.55
N PRO A 177 9.37 -6.62 -18.44
CA PRO A 177 10.56 -6.62 -19.27
C PRO A 177 11.84 -6.46 -18.44
N GLU A 178 12.90 -7.15 -18.88
CA GLU A 178 14.25 -7.06 -18.29
C GLU A 178 14.26 -7.17 -16.74
N PRO A 179 13.67 -8.22 -16.14
CA PRO A 179 13.54 -8.33 -14.69
C PRO A 179 14.91 -8.31 -13.97
N ASP A 180 15.96 -8.83 -14.60
CA ASP A 180 17.32 -8.84 -14.02
C ASP A 180 17.90 -7.42 -13.89
N LYS A 181 17.56 -6.50 -14.81
CA LYS A 181 17.94 -5.09 -14.69
C LYS A 181 17.24 -4.43 -13.52
N LEU A 182 15.94 -4.71 -13.34
CA LEU A 182 15.20 -4.21 -12.18
C LEU A 182 15.77 -4.75 -10.88
N VAL A 183 16.05 -6.04 -10.78
CA VAL A 183 16.67 -6.65 -9.61
C VAL A 183 18.04 -6.01 -9.32
N SER A 184 18.86 -5.78 -10.35
CA SER A 184 20.16 -5.11 -10.21
C SER A 184 20.02 -3.66 -9.75
N PHE A 185 19.04 -2.93 -10.29
CA PHE A 185 18.70 -1.60 -9.85
C PHE A 185 18.32 -1.59 -8.36
N ILE A 186 17.41 -2.47 -7.92
CA ILE A 186 17.01 -2.56 -6.51
C ILE A 186 18.24 -2.86 -5.62
N ARG A 187 19.07 -3.82 -5.98
CA ARG A 187 20.32 -4.13 -5.22
C ARG A 187 21.23 -2.91 -5.05
N SER A 188 21.32 -2.02 -6.06
CA SER A 188 22.11 -0.79 -5.98
C SER A 188 21.57 0.22 -4.95
N ARG A 189 20.35 0.04 -4.47
CA ARG A 189 19.69 0.90 -3.45
C ARG A 189 19.96 0.44 -2.03
N GLN A 190 20.53 -0.75 -1.80
CA GLN A 190 20.91 -1.22 -0.47
C GLN A 190 22.03 -0.33 0.11
N ARG A 191 22.02 -0.17 1.42
CA ARG A 191 23.04 0.56 2.19
C ARG A 191 23.71 -0.36 3.21
N ASP A 192 24.80 0.13 3.79
CA ASP A 192 25.62 -0.62 4.75
C ASP A 192 24.87 -1.00 6.04
N ASP A 193 23.78 -0.29 6.33
CA ASP A 193 22.86 -0.61 7.45
C ASP A 193 21.90 -1.78 7.13
N GLY A 194 21.99 -2.38 5.95
CA GLY A 194 21.15 -3.49 5.50
C GLY A 194 19.82 -3.08 4.87
N GLY A 195 19.36 -1.87 5.10
CA GLY A 195 18.12 -1.33 4.50
C GLY A 195 18.31 -0.75 3.10
N PHE A 196 17.23 -0.19 2.56
CA PHE A 196 17.19 0.38 1.21
C PHE A 196 16.77 1.85 1.23
N VAL A 197 17.24 2.60 0.24
CA VAL A 197 16.85 3.99 0.00
C VAL A 197 15.87 4.10 -1.14
N GLU A 198 15.10 5.19 -1.14
CA GLU A 198 14.11 5.48 -2.18
C GLU A 198 14.79 5.82 -3.51
N ILE A 199 15.77 6.71 -3.50
CA ILE A 199 16.53 7.13 -4.68
C ILE A 199 18.04 7.17 -4.40
N SER A 200 18.84 7.01 -5.45
CA SER A 200 20.31 6.88 -5.37
C SER A 200 21.02 7.91 -4.48
N PRO A 201 20.70 9.23 -4.53
CA PRO A 201 21.40 10.23 -3.72
C PRO A 201 21.16 10.13 -2.20
N MET A 202 20.11 9.41 -1.77
CA MET A 202 19.80 9.24 -0.35
C MET A 202 20.81 8.31 0.31
N LYS A 203 21.29 8.72 1.49
CA LYS A 203 22.29 7.95 2.25
C LYS A 203 21.67 7.09 3.34
N ARG A 204 20.45 7.40 3.76
CA ARG A 204 19.78 6.75 4.88
C ARG A 204 18.68 5.86 4.38
N SER A 205 18.71 4.64 4.83
CA SER A 205 17.65 3.66 4.57
C SER A 205 16.34 4.06 5.25
N GLY A 206 15.23 3.66 4.65
CA GLY A 206 13.89 3.82 5.18
C GLY A 206 13.15 2.50 5.21
N THR A 207 12.23 2.35 6.14
CA THR A 207 11.41 1.14 6.29
C THR A 207 10.57 0.90 5.04
N ASN A 208 9.93 1.95 4.50
CA ASN A 208 9.09 1.82 3.31
C ASN A 208 9.87 1.47 2.04
N PRO A 209 11.00 2.14 1.69
CA PRO A 209 11.82 1.70 0.57
C PRO A 209 12.37 0.29 0.74
N THR A 210 12.69 -0.13 1.99
CA THR A 210 13.14 -1.49 2.27
C THR A 210 12.04 -2.51 1.99
N ALA A 211 10.81 -2.24 2.42
CA ALA A 211 9.66 -3.08 2.11
C ALA A 211 9.39 -3.17 0.60
N ALA A 212 9.44 -2.05 -0.13
CA ALA A 212 9.28 -2.02 -1.57
C ALA A 212 10.37 -2.83 -2.29
N ALA A 213 11.63 -2.71 -1.83
CA ALA A 213 12.76 -3.48 -2.36
C ALA A 213 12.56 -4.98 -2.18
N ILE A 214 12.18 -5.41 -0.96
CA ILE A 214 11.93 -6.83 -0.68
C ILE A 214 10.70 -7.33 -1.45
N GLY A 215 9.67 -6.50 -1.63
CA GLY A 215 8.54 -6.81 -2.49
C GLY A 215 8.98 -7.16 -3.92
N VAL A 216 9.79 -6.31 -4.58
CA VAL A 216 10.35 -6.60 -5.91
C VAL A 216 11.19 -7.87 -5.89
N MET A 217 12.09 -8.01 -4.92
CA MET A 217 12.98 -9.18 -4.83
C MET A 217 12.19 -10.49 -4.63
N THR A 218 11.12 -10.46 -3.87
CA THR A 218 10.23 -11.61 -3.65
C THR A 218 9.48 -11.99 -4.93
N LEU A 219 8.92 -11.00 -5.65
CA LEU A 219 8.23 -11.20 -6.93
C LEU A 219 9.14 -11.87 -7.98
N HIS A 220 10.45 -11.60 -7.92
CA HIS A 220 11.44 -12.14 -8.86
C HIS A 220 12.30 -13.28 -8.27
N SER A 221 11.93 -13.83 -7.08
CA SER A 221 12.68 -14.91 -6.40
C SER A 221 14.16 -14.58 -6.19
N ALA A 222 14.48 -13.31 -5.94
CA ALA A 222 15.83 -12.77 -5.84
C ALA A 222 16.33 -12.55 -4.40
N VAL A 223 15.54 -12.95 -3.39
CA VAL A 223 15.92 -12.88 -1.97
C VAL A 223 16.86 -14.04 -1.66
N GLY A 224 18.13 -13.72 -1.40
CA GLY A 224 19.12 -14.70 -0.92
C GLY A 224 19.34 -14.59 0.60
N PRO A 225 20.06 -15.57 1.21
CA PRO A 225 20.27 -15.59 2.67
C PRO A 225 20.92 -14.30 3.20
N ASN A 226 22.00 -13.83 2.58
CA ASN A 226 22.70 -12.62 3.05
C ASN A 226 21.80 -11.38 3.01
N LEU A 227 21.06 -11.20 1.90
CA LEU A 227 20.09 -10.09 1.78
C LEU A 227 19.03 -10.17 2.86
N ARG A 228 18.52 -11.39 3.13
CA ARG A 228 17.54 -11.62 4.18
C ARG A 228 18.09 -11.17 5.54
N ASP A 229 19.29 -11.63 5.90
CA ASP A 229 19.90 -11.35 7.20
C ASP A 229 20.22 -9.86 7.38
N ASP A 230 20.75 -9.19 6.34
CA ASP A 230 20.99 -7.74 6.33
C ASP A 230 19.70 -6.95 6.59
N VAL A 231 18.62 -7.28 5.87
CA VAL A 231 17.33 -6.59 6.00
C VAL A 231 16.70 -6.84 7.36
N LEU A 232 16.80 -8.04 7.89
CA LEU A 232 16.29 -8.35 9.23
C LEU A 232 17.08 -7.60 10.31
N GLY A 233 18.39 -7.43 10.15
CA GLY A 233 19.22 -6.57 11.00
C GLY A 233 18.71 -5.12 10.98
N TYR A 234 18.52 -4.55 9.80
CA TYR A 234 17.96 -3.20 9.64
C TYR A 234 16.57 -3.06 10.30
N LEU A 235 15.67 -4.01 10.08
CA LEU A 235 14.34 -3.99 10.68
C LEU A 235 14.37 -4.08 12.21
N ALA A 236 15.32 -4.82 12.76
CA ALA A 236 15.53 -4.86 14.21
C ALA A 236 15.97 -3.49 14.77
N ASP A 237 16.83 -2.76 14.03
CA ASP A 237 17.34 -1.43 14.42
C ASP A 237 16.29 -0.31 14.34
N VAL A 238 15.28 -0.44 13.46
CA VAL A 238 14.19 0.54 13.34
C VAL A 238 12.92 0.15 14.10
N ARG A 239 13.00 -0.83 14.96
CA ARG A 239 11.94 -1.17 15.90
C ARG A 239 11.81 -0.08 16.97
N SER A 240 10.59 0.36 17.24
CA SER A 240 10.29 1.32 18.30
C SER A 240 9.94 0.63 19.62
N ASP A 241 10.30 1.30 20.72
CA ASP A 241 9.83 0.91 22.06
C ASP A 241 8.30 1.03 22.22
N GLU A 242 7.63 1.74 21.34
CA GLU A 242 6.16 1.80 21.30
C GLU A 242 5.52 0.50 20.81
N GLY A 243 6.28 -0.40 20.17
CA GLY A 243 5.82 -1.71 19.66
C GLY A 243 5.70 -1.81 18.15
N GLY A 244 5.76 -0.68 17.43
CA GLY A 244 5.75 -0.61 15.97
C GLY A 244 7.13 -0.41 15.36
N PHE A 245 7.18 0.05 14.11
CA PHE A 245 8.39 0.39 13.36
C PHE A 245 8.48 1.89 13.08
N GLN A 246 9.69 2.41 13.10
CA GLN A 246 10.05 3.78 12.73
C GLN A 246 10.23 3.90 11.21
N ALA A 247 10.00 5.08 10.65
CA ALA A 247 10.25 5.35 9.23
C ALA A 247 11.74 5.20 8.85
N ASN A 248 12.64 5.50 9.78
CA ASN A 248 14.09 5.29 9.69
C ASN A 248 14.73 5.49 11.07
N SER A 249 16.01 5.17 11.21
CA SER A 249 16.75 5.22 12.47
C SER A 249 16.91 6.61 13.13
N ARG A 250 16.41 7.69 12.52
CA ARG A 250 16.41 9.05 13.11
C ARG A 250 15.04 9.52 13.61
N ILE A 251 14.00 8.86 13.18
CA ILE A 251 12.65 9.17 13.62
C ILE A 251 12.38 8.37 14.90
N PRO A 252 12.24 9.00 16.07
CA PRO A 252 12.24 8.29 17.35
C PRO A 252 10.90 7.65 17.72
N PHE A 253 9.91 7.68 16.86
CA PHE A 253 8.55 7.16 17.10
C PHE A 253 8.12 6.24 15.97
N ALA A 254 7.22 5.31 16.29
CA ALA A 254 6.58 4.45 15.32
C ALA A 254 5.43 5.16 14.59
N ASP A 255 5.16 4.76 13.37
CA ASP A 255 3.97 5.16 12.61
C ASP A 255 3.28 3.94 11.98
N SER A 256 2.01 4.09 11.61
CA SER A 256 1.20 2.98 11.11
C SER A 256 1.67 2.46 9.75
N LEU A 257 2.14 3.34 8.85
CA LEU A 257 2.68 2.97 7.53
C LEU A 257 3.97 2.16 7.69
N SER A 258 4.94 2.69 8.44
CA SER A 258 6.22 2.00 8.68
C SER A 258 6.00 0.69 9.44
N THR A 259 5.03 0.65 10.34
CA THR A 259 4.68 -0.56 11.08
C THR A 259 4.06 -1.62 10.17
N PHE A 260 3.13 -1.24 9.30
CA PHE A 260 2.54 -2.15 8.32
C PHE A 260 3.61 -2.70 7.36
N THR A 261 4.42 -1.83 6.77
CA THR A 261 5.42 -2.23 5.77
C THR A 261 6.57 -3.00 6.38
N GLY A 262 7.04 -2.62 7.57
CA GLY A 262 8.08 -3.34 8.30
C GLY A 262 7.63 -4.74 8.73
N TYR A 263 6.43 -4.86 9.29
CA TYR A 263 5.89 -6.17 9.69
C TYR A 263 5.61 -7.07 8.48
N LEU A 264 5.02 -6.53 7.40
CA LEU A 264 4.84 -7.28 6.15
C LEU A 264 6.17 -7.80 5.60
N THR A 265 7.23 -6.98 5.65
CA THR A 265 8.57 -7.39 5.21
C THR A 265 9.12 -8.54 6.06
N CYS A 266 8.93 -8.50 7.39
CA CYS A 266 9.29 -9.63 8.24
C CYS A 266 8.58 -10.92 7.81
N LEU A 267 7.29 -10.83 7.50
CA LEU A 267 6.49 -11.99 7.07
C LEU A 267 6.92 -12.50 5.68
N ASP A 268 7.22 -11.61 4.74
CA ASP A 268 7.73 -11.98 3.40
C ASP A 268 9.11 -12.65 3.47
N LEU A 269 9.90 -12.31 4.49
CA LEU A 269 11.18 -12.95 4.80
C LEU A 269 11.05 -14.18 5.72
N ASN A 270 9.85 -14.63 6.03
CA ASN A 270 9.55 -15.74 6.95
C ASN A 270 10.18 -15.57 8.33
N GLU A 271 10.15 -14.35 8.87
CA GLU A 271 10.70 -14.02 10.20
C GLU A 271 9.62 -13.35 11.05
N LYS A 272 9.42 -13.88 12.27
CA LYS A 272 8.44 -13.37 13.23
C LYS A 272 9.05 -12.93 14.55
N ALA A 273 10.25 -13.38 14.85
CA ALA A 273 10.88 -13.15 16.15
C ALA A 273 11.34 -11.70 16.38
N ILE A 274 11.43 -10.88 15.32
CA ILE A 274 11.81 -9.46 15.43
C ILE A 274 10.75 -8.67 16.19
N THR A 275 9.47 -9.04 16.10
CA THR A 275 8.37 -8.33 16.74
C THR A 275 7.83 -9.09 17.95
N ASP A 276 7.44 -8.36 18.99
CA ASP A 276 6.56 -8.87 20.03
C ASP A 276 5.11 -8.68 19.57
N PRO A 277 4.37 -9.77 19.28
CA PRO A 277 3.02 -9.69 18.73
C PRO A 277 2.06 -8.89 19.61
N LYS A 278 2.20 -9.00 20.93
CA LYS A 278 1.33 -8.31 21.88
C LYS A 278 1.59 -6.80 21.87
N ARG A 279 2.85 -6.38 21.91
CA ARG A 279 3.22 -4.97 21.84
C ARG A 279 2.84 -4.34 20.50
N LEU A 280 3.00 -5.08 19.41
CA LEU A 280 2.59 -4.64 18.08
C LEU A 280 1.06 -4.42 18.01
N GLU A 281 0.28 -5.36 18.56
CA GLU A 281 -1.18 -5.24 18.65
C GLU A 281 -1.59 -4.04 19.51
N GLU A 282 -1.02 -3.89 20.71
CA GLU A 282 -1.29 -2.77 21.60
C GLU A 282 -0.98 -1.42 20.94
N PHE A 283 0.15 -1.31 20.23
CA PHE A 283 0.51 -0.11 19.48
C PHE A 283 -0.54 0.23 18.43
N ILE A 284 -0.89 -0.70 17.54
CA ILE A 284 -1.86 -0.44 16.47
C ILE A 284 -3.24 -0.13 17.06
N LEU A 285 -3.69 -0.85 18.08
CA LEU A 285 -4.97 -0.57 18.75
C LEU A 285 -5.00 0.82 19.39
N SER A 286 -3.86 1.34 19.87
CA SER A 286 -3.76 2.70 20.42
C SER A 286 -3.94 3.81 19.36
N LEU A 287 -3.77 3.48 18.08
CA LEU A 287 -3.98 4.41 16.96
C LEU A 287 -5.45 4.50 16.51
N GLN A 288 -6.33 3.65 17.04
CA GLN A 288 -7.76 3.71 16.70
C GLN A 288 -8.39 5.02 17.19
N HIS A 289 -9.22 5.61 16.33
CA HIS A 289 -10.10 6.70 16.76
C HIS A 289 -11.43 6.13 17.31
N PRO A 290 -12.01 6.73 18.34
CA PRO A 290 -13.26 6.24 18.94
C PRO A 290 -14.43 6.10 17.96
N THR A 291 -14.52 6.97 16.94
CA THR A 291 -15.56 6.93 15.90
C THR A 291 -15.22 6.04 14.70
N GLY A 292 -14.08 5.36 14.74
CA GLY A 292 -13.56 4.55 13.64
C GLY A 292 -12.40 5.23 12.91
N GLY A 293 -11.71 4.47 12.07
CA GLY A 293 -10.47 4.89 11.44
C GLY A 293 -9.24 4.73 12.34
N PHE A 294 -8.08 4.93 11.75
CA PHE A 294 -6.78 4.91 12.42
C PHE A 294 -5.99 6.18 12.11
N ARG A 295 -5.17 6.57 13.07
CA ARG A 295 -4.24 7.69 12.98
C ARG A 295 -2.88 7.22 12.44
N ALA A 296 -2.08 8.14 11.92
CA ALA A 296 -0.72 7.82 11.47
C ALA A 296 0.20 7.44 12.63
N ALA A 297 0.12 8.17 13.73
CA ALA A 297 0.97 7.99 14.92
C ALA A 297 0.22 8.44 16.17
N THR A 298 0.76 8.16 17.36
CA THR A 298 0.13 8.47 18.65
C THR A 298 -0.11 9.98 18.88
N TRP A 299 0.72 10.83 18.31
CA TRP A 299 0.60 12.29 18.39
C TRP A 299 -0.31 12.91 17.32
N ASP A 300 -0.66 12.16 16.27
CA ASP A 300 -1.56 12.63 15.21
C ASP A 300 -3.02 12.54 15.68
N GLN A 301 -3.81 13.56 15.40
CA GLN A 301 -5.24 13.58 15.75
C GLN A 301 -6.15 13.25 14.56
N SER A 302 -5.58 13.22 13.34
CA SER A 302 -6.35 13.01 12.12
C SER A 302 -6.39 11.54 11.72
N THR A 303 -7.53 11.14 11.15
CA THR A 303 -7.74 9.82 10.54
C THR A 303 -8.04 9.98 9.05
N ASP A 304 -7.66 9.00 8.24
CA ASP A 304 -8.03 8.92 6.83
C ASP A 304 -8.14 7.45 6.36
N VAL A 305 -8.49 7.24 5.12
CA VAL A 305 -8.65 5.89 4.55
C VAL A 305 -7.32 5.16 4.41
N GLU A 306 -6.22 5.89 4.17
CA GLU A 306 -4.88 5.32 4.02
C GLU A 306 -4.37 4.73 5.33
N TYR A 307 -4.31 5.53 6.41
CA TYR A 307 -3.86 5.04 7.71
C TYR A 307 -4.83 4.04 8.31
N THR A 308 -6.12 4.14 7.96
CA THR A 308 -7.11 3.13 8.33
C THR A 308 -6.77 1.79 7.68
N PHE A 309 -6.40 1.77 6.40
CA PHE A 309 -5.95 0.53 5.77
C PHE A 309 -4.68 -0.02 6.43
N TYR A 310 -3.67 0.80 6.75
CA TYR A 310 -2.45 0.32 7.40
C TYR A 310 -2.72 -0.26 8.80
N GLY A 311 -3.58 0.36 9.58
CA GLY A 311 -4.00 -0.17 10.88
C GLY A 311 -4.72 -1.51 10.76
N LEU A 312 -5.75 -1.57 9.91
CA LEU A 312 -6.48 -2.81 9.59
C LEU A 312 -5.54 -3.88 9.02
N GLY A 313 -4.67 -3.49 8.12
CA GLY A 313 -3.69 -4.36 7.48
C GLY A 313 -2.75 -5.02 8.47
N THR A 314 -2.19 -4.23 9.40
CA THR A 314 -1.29 -4.76 10.43
C THR A 314 -2.00 -5.73 11.35
N LEU A 315 -3.21 -5.39 11.86
CA LEU A 315 -4.00 -6.29 12.70
C LEU A 315 -4.37 -7.57 11.94
N GLY A 316 -4.81 -7.43 10.70
CA GLY A 316 -5.17 -8.58 9.86
C GLY A 316 -4.00 -9.52 9.61
N LEU A 317 -2.83 -8.99 9.30
CA LEU A 317 -1.61 -9.79 9.16
C LEU A 317 -1.24 -10.49 10.46
N LEU A 318 -1.23 -9.74 11.58
CA LEU A 318 -0.88 -10.28 12.89
C LEU A 318 -1.80 -11.43 13.30
N TRP A 319 -3.11 -11.25 13.19
CA TRP A 319 -4.08 -12.26 13.58
C TRP A 319 -4.18 -13.42 12.59
N SER A 320 -3.75 -13.24 11.34
CA SER A 320 -3.66 -14.35 10.38
C SER A 320 -2.56 -15.36 10.74
N GLU A 321 -1.58 -14.94 11.56
CA GLU A 321 -0.43 -15.75 11.97
C GLU A 321 -0.58 -16.39 13.36
N SER A 322 -1.63 -16.03 14.09
CA SER A 322 -1.87 -16.47 15.48
C SER A 322 -2.59 -17.83 15.58
N LYS A 323 -2.64 -18.61 14.48
CA LYS A 323 -3.31 -19.93 14.43
C LYS A 323 -2.36 -21.08 14.26
#